data_ebb08d8458dd5ab5d5fffb92b88c66c1
#
_entry.id   ebb08d8458dd5ab5d5fffb92b88c66c1
#
_cell.length_a   1.000
_cell.length_b   1.000
_cell.length_c   1.000
_cell.angle_alpha   90.00
_cell.angle_beta   90.00
_cell.angle_gamma   90.00
#
_symmetry.space_group_name_H-M   'P 1'
#
loop_
_entity.id
_entity.type
_entity.pdbx_description
1 polymer ?
#
loop_
_entity_poly.entity_id
_entity_poly.type
_entity_poly.pdbx_seq_one_letter_code
_entity_poly.pdbx_strand_id
1 'polypeptide(L)'
;MSKNLGKKITSGILLCSMFAYTMPVLAYTKEETVYSKLNSEGTVYQTTVSNHLKNTEKEQILKDLSDLSDIENVSGDQEVQKDGNTLTWKAEGEDIYYQGKTSKQLPIECKIVYELDGKEVSKEDIIGKSGEVKITLNFTNKEKRTVTINGKQETMYVPFVVACGTIIDNENNKDIEVTNGKMIDDGTKTMVFGIAMPGMQESLGISKNKVEVPTSVSIKMKAQNFEMKEIYAYVTPKLIEEDDLDVFDELDSMYAKLFTKDDDEFAR
;
A
#
# COMPACT_ATOMS: atom_id res chain seq x y z
N MET A 1 3.97 -41.39 -15.08
CA MET A 1 4.76 -40.45 -14.27
C MET A 1 4.29 -39.04 -14.60
N SER A 2 3.34 -38.52 -13.84
CA SER A 2 2.81 -37.16 -13.98
C SER A 2 3.53 -36.27 -12.99
N LYS A 3 4.30 -35.29 -13.48
CA LYS A 3 4.92 -34.25 -12.65
C LYS A 3 3.88 -33.19 -12.37
N ASN A 4 3.30 -33.24 -11.18
CA ASN A 4 2.54 -32.13 -10.62
C ASN A 4 3.49 -30.95 -10.38
N LEU A 5 3.42 -29.98 -11.28
CA LEU A 5 4.08 -28.68 -11.11
C LEU A 5 3.20 -27.87 -10.16
N GLY A 6 3.52 -27.92 -8.87
CA GLY A 6 2.86 -27.10 -7.86
C GLY A 6 3.03 -25.62 -8.20
N LYS A 7 1.96 -24.98 -8.63
CA LYS A 7 1.90 -23.52 -8.75
C LYS A 7 2.06 -22.94 -7.34
N LYS A 8 3.24 -22.39 -7.05
CA LYS A 8 3.44 -21.53 -5.89
C LYS A 8 2.68 -20.24 -6.14
N ILE A 9 1.47 -20.16 -5.64
CA ILE A 9 0.70 -18.90 -5.61
C ILE A 9 1.32 -18.05 -4.50
N THR A 10 2.17 -17.13 -4.87
CA THR A 10 2.68 -16.08 -3.98
C THR A 10 1.62 -14.99 -3.92
N SER A 11 0.68 -15.08 -2.98
CA SER A 11 -0.18 -13.94 -2.65
C SER A 11 0.69 -12.92 -1.95
N GLY A 12 0.98 -11.82 -2.61
CA GLY A 12 1.74 -10.70 -2.04
C GLY A 12 0.81 -9.55 -1.70
N ILE A 13 1.07 -8.87 -0.59
CA ILE A 13 0.51 -7.56 -0.32
C ILE A 13 1.49 -6.54 -0.89
N LEU A 14 0.98 -5.62 -1.70
CA LEU A 14 1.74 -4.47 -2.16
C LEU A 14 1.42 -3.29 -1.23
N LEU A 15 2.40 -2.88 -0.43
CA LEU A 15 2.32 -1.68 0.40
C LEU A 15 2.97 -0.53 -0.37
N CYS A 16 2.21 0.53 -0.63
CA CYS A 16 2.70 1.71 -1.34
C CYS A 16 2.64 2.91 -0.39
N SER A 17 3.76 3.65 -0.26
CA SER A 17 3.80 4.88 0.53
C SER A 17 4.42 6.00 -0.28
N MET A 18 3.82 7.18 -0.23
CA MET A 18 4.30 8.37 -0.92
C MET A 18 4.83 9.38 0.09
N PHE A 19 6.09 9.78 -0.05
CA PHE A 19 6.72 10.82 0.77
C PHE A 19 7.13 11.97 -0.13
N ALA A 20 6.56 13.16 0.07
CA ALA A 20 7.03 14.38 -0.56
C ALA A 20 7.90 15.14 0.44
N TYR A 21 9.20 15.23 0.18
CA TYR A 21 10.11 16.11 0.90
C TYR A 21 10.38 17.33 0.05
N THR A 22 10.01 18.50 0.53
CA THR A 22 10.47 19.77 -0.06
C THR A 22 11.81 20.13 0.57
N MET A 23 12.90 19.89 -0.16
CA MET A 23 14.21 20.44 0.18
C MET A 23 14.36 21.83 -0.49
N PRO A 24 14.86 22.85 0.21
CA PRO A 24 15.15 24.13 -0.42
C PRO A 24 16.35 24.00 -1.36
N VAL A 25 16.19 24.53 -2.57
CA VAL A 25 17.25 24.68 -3.60
C VAL A 25 17.70 23.35 -4.26
N LEU A 26 16.77 22.57 -4.74
CA LEU A 26 17.07 21.59 -5.79
C LEU A 26 16.50 22.11 -7.12
N ALA A 27 17.26 21.95 -8.20
CA ALA A 27 16.83 22.28 -9.57
C ALA A 27 15.68 21.36 -10.06
N TYR A 28 15.14 20.52 -9.19
CA TYR A 28 14.07 19.57 -9.45
C TYR A 28 13.23 19.32 -8.20
N THR A 29 12.00 18.85 -8.39
CA THR A 29 11.16 18.30 -7.32
C THR A 29 11.27 16.78 -7.33
N LYS A 30 11.50 16.17 -6.16
CA LYS A 30 11.58 14.71 -6.00
C LYS A 30 10.27 14.16 -5.45
N GLU A 31 9.70 13.21 -6.17
CA GLU A 31 8.58 12.39 -5.70
C GLU A 31 9.08 10.96 -5.48
N GLU A 32 8.78 10.37 -4.34
CA GLU A 32 9.22 9.04 -3.99
C GLU A 32 8.02 8.16 -3.66
N THR A 33 7.97 6.97 -4.28
CA THR A 33 6.96 5.95 -4.00
C THR A 33 7.63 4.66 -3.60
N VAL A 34 7.22 4.11 -2.46
CA VAL A 34 7.77 2.87 -1.91
C VAL A 34 6.81 1.72 -2.17
N TYR A 35 7.29 0.69 -2.84
CA TYR A 35 6.56 -0.54 -3.13
C TYR A 35 7.15 -1.67 -2.31
N SER A 36 6.35 -2.30 -1.46
CA SER A 36 6.79 -3.43 -0.65
C SER A 36 5.94 -4.65 -0.89
N LYS A 37 6.63 -5.79 -1.05
CA LYS A 37 5.99 -7.10 -1.14
C LYS A 37 6.08 -7.78 0.22
N LEU A 38 4.93 -8.23 0.70
CA LEU A 38 4.79 -8.90 1.97
C LEU A 38 4.41 -10.36 1.74
N ASN A 39 4.85 -11.23 2.64
CA ASN A 39 4.36 -12.60 2.69
C ASN A 39 2.95 -12.66 3.34
N SER A 40 2.44 -13.85 3.48
CA SER A 40 1.11 -14.11 4.04
C SER A 40 0.90 -13.66 5.49
N GLU A 41 1.98 -13.53 6.26
CA GLU A 41 1.94 -13.08 7.65
C GLU A 41 2.09 -11.55 7.76
N GLY A 42 2.36 -10.86 6.63
CA GLY A 42 2.59 -9.42 6.58
C GLY A 42 4.07 -9.03 6.70
N THR A 43 4.99 -10.00 6.69
CA THR A 43 6.44 -9.71 6.74
C THR A 43 6.93 -9.25 5.37
N VAL A 44 7.59 -8.11 5.33
CA VAL A 44 8.20 -7.57 4.12
C VAL A 44 9.40 -8.42 3.69
N TYR A 45 9.43 -8.86 2.42
CA TYR A 45 10.56 -9.60 1.87
C TYR A 45 11.25 -8.87 0.71
N GLN A 46 10.63 -7.83 0.16
CA GLN A 46 11.23 -6.99 -0.88
C GLN A 46 10.65 -5.58 -0.78
N THR A 47 11.51 -4.58 -0.86
CA THR A 47 11.10 -3.17 -0.97
C THR A 47 11.82 -2.53 -2.14
N THR A 48 11.05 -1.95 -3.06
CA THR A 48 11.52 -1.17 -4.20
C THR A 48 11.05 0.27 -4.02
N VAL A 49 11.95 1.21 -4.23
CA VAL A 49 11.66 2.64 -4.18
C VAL A 49 11.74 3.19 -5.60
N SER A 50 10.67 3.80 -6.05
CA SER A 50 10.60 4.51 -7.34
C SER A 50 10.69 6.01 -7.08
N ASN A 51 11.55 6.67 -7.80
CA ASN A 51 11.80 8.10 -7.71
C ASN A 51 11.49 8.78 -9.04
N HIS A 52 10.79 9.90 -8.96
CA HIS A 52 10.57 10.81 -10.07
C HIS A 52 11.22 12.14 -9.72
N LEU A 53 12.26 12.52 -10.49
CA LEU A 53 12.90 13.82 -10.41
C LEU A 53 12.31 14.72 -11.51
N LYS A 54 11.38 15.59 -11.11
CA LYS A 54 10.74 16.57 -12.03
C LYS A 54 11.71 17.70 -12.32
N ASN A 55 12.25 17.72 -13.53
CA ASN A 55 13.24 18.71 -13.98
C ASN A 55 12.58 19.98 -14.52
N THR A 56 11.97 20.77 -13.63
CA THR A 56 11.24 21.98 -14.02
C THR A 56 12.12 23.06 -14.64
N GLU A 57 13.37 23.13 -14.22
CA GLU A 57 14.36 24.12 -14.71
C GLU A 57 15.10 23.66 -15.97
N LYS A 58 14.77 22.47 -16.49
CA LYS A 58 15.40 21.89 -17.70
C LYS A 58 16.92 21.78 -17.63
N GLU A 59 17.43 21.44 -16.45
CA GLU A 59 18.84 21.25 -16.21
C GLU A 59 19.42 20.07 -17.03
N GLN A 60 20.66 20.24 -17.49
CA GLN A 60 21.36 19.19 -18.27
C GLN A 60 21.84 18.04 -17.37
N ILE A 61 22.14 18.36 -16.12
CA ILE A 61 22.63 17.41 -15.12
C ILE A 61 21.85 17.57 -13.84
N LEU A 62 21.28 16.47 -13.33
CA LEU A 62 20.66 16.41 -12.03
C LEU A 62 21.52 15.60 -11.05
N LYS A 63 21.68 16.12 -9.82
CA LYS A 63 22.36 15.41 -8.73
C LYS A 63 21.33 15.06 -7.65
N ASP A 64 21.20 13.79 -7.33
CA ASP A 64 20.33 13.30 -6.28
C ASP A 64 21.10 12.50 -5.23
N LEU A 65 20.61 12.47 -4.01
CA LEU A 65 21.13 11.64 -2.93
C LEU A 65 20.25 10.39 -2.77
N SER A 66 20.87 9.22 -2.89
CA SER A 66 20.18 7.94 -2.79
C SER A 66 21.07 6.90 -2.15
N ASP A 67 20.57 6.21 -1.14
CA ASP A 67 21.21 5.04 -0.52
C ASP A 67 20.65 3.71 -1.05
N LEU A 68 19.85 3.77 -2.11
CA LEU A 68 19.30 2.58 -2.76
C LEU A 68 20.40 1.74 -3.43
N SER A 69 20.20 0.45 -3.45
CA SER A 69 20.95 -0.50 -4.27
C SER A 69 20.21 -0.80 -5.58
N ASP A 70 20.92 -1.43 -6.53
CA ASP A 70 20.35 -1.88 -7.82
C ASP A 70 19.56 -0.75 -8.51
N ILE A 71 20.22 0.43 -8.66
CA ILE A 71 19.63 1.60 -9.31
C ILE A 71 19.42 1.30 -10.80
N GLU A 72 18.20 1.54 -11.27
CA GLU A 72 17.79 1.34 -12.66
C GLU A 72 16.97 2.52 -13.14
N ASN A 73 17.29 3.08 -14.31
CA ASN A 73 16.43 4.01 -15.02
C ASN A 73 15.22 3.23 -15.58
N VAL A 74 14.00 3.64 -15.23
CA VAL A 74 12.78 2.93 -15.65
C VAL A 74 12.02 3.62 -16.78
N SER A 75 12.46 4.83 -17.18
CA SER A 75 11.86 5.57 -18.28
C SER A 75 12.91 6.45 -18.95
N GLY A 76 13.18 6.16 -20.22
CA GLY A 76 14.23 6.84 -20.99
C GLY A 76 15.57 6.10 -20.96
N ASP A 77 16.60 6.73 -21.51
CA ASP A 77 17.94 6.19 -21.70
C ASP A 77 19.04 7.04 -21.03
N GLN A 78 18.65 7.98 -20.15
CA GLN A 78 19.56 8.84 -19.42
C GLN A 78 20.54 8.03 -18.59
N GLU A 79 21.83 8.34 -18.75
CA GLU A 79 22.90 7.69 -18.00
C GLU A 79 23.02 8.22 -16.58
N VAL A 80 23.36 7.36 -15.65
CA VAL A 80 23.66 7.69 -14.26
C VAL A 80 25.10 7.32 -13.89
N GLN A 81 25.77 8.21 -13.16
CA GLN A 81 27.01 7.92 -12.45
C GLN A 81 26.75 7.93 -10.96
N LYS A 82 27.16 6.86 -10.26
CA LYS A 82 27.00 6.73 -8.80
C LYS A 82 28.38 6.89 -8.14
N ASP A 83 28.47 7.84 -7.21
CA ASP A 83 29.61 8.03 -6.33
C ASP A 83 29.12 8.08 -4.88
N GLY A 84 29.39 7.00 -4.13
CA GLY A 84 28.82 6.80 -2.81
C GLY A 84 27.28 6.84 -2.87
N ASN A 85 26.69 7.81 -2.18
CA ASN A 85 25.23 8.05 -2.17
C ASN A 85 24.79 9.13 -3.18
N THR A 86 25.72 9.68 -3.96
CA THR A 86 25.37 10.70 -4.96
C THR A 86 25.13 10.04 -6.31
N LEU A 87 23.97 10.30 -6.89
CA LEU A 87 23.61 9.95 -8.25
C LEU A 87 23.74 11.21 -9.13
N THR A 88 24.50 11.13 -10.20
CA THR A 88 24.64 12.20 -11.19
C THR A 88 24.02 11.70 -12.50
N TRP A 89 22.88 12.27 -12.86
CA TRP A 89 22.11 11.95 -14.05
C TRP A 89 22.43 12.92 -15.17
N LYS A 90 22.66 12.43 -16.38
CA LYS A 90 22.66 13.24 -17.60
C LYS A 90 21.21 13.41 -18.05
N ALA A 91 20.52 14.38 -17.45
CA ALA A 91 19.07 14.56 -17.64
C ALA A 91 18.72 15.18 -19.00
N GLU A 92 19.64 15.97 -19.59
CA GLU A 92 19.44 16.63 -20.90
C GLU A 92 18.16 17.48 -21.00
N GLY A 93 17.72 18.01 -19.86
CA GLY A 93 16.50 18.80 -19.75
C GLY A 93 15.22 17.97 -19.49
N GLU A 94 15.32 16.65 -19.47
CA GLU A 94 14.18 15.75 -19.24
C GLU A 94 14.03 15.37 -17.76
N ASP A 95 12.86 14.88 -17.40
CA ASP A 95 12.61 14.26 -16.10
C ASP A 95 13.35 12.93 -15.98
N ILE A 96 13.73 12.57 -14.75
CA ILE A 96 14.36 11.26 -14.48
C ILE A 96 13.41 10.38 -13.68
N TYR A 97 13.23 9.16 -14.15
CA TYR A 97 12.47 8.11 -13.45
C TYR A 97 13.40 6.95 -13.15
N TYR A 98 13.69 6.71 -11.89
CA TYR A 98 14.55 5.60 -11.50
C TYR A 98 13.98 4.81 -10.34
N GLN A 99 14.37 3.57 -10.23
CA GLN A 99 14.05 2.71 -9.10
C GLN A 99 15.31 2.12 -8.49
N GLY A 100 15.16 1.64 -7.27
CA GLY A 100 16.21 0.89 -6.56
C GLY A 100 15.61 0.09 -5.41
N LYS A 101 16.44 -0.74 -4.78
CA LYS A 101 16.03 -1.56 -3.64
C LYS A 101 16.53 -0.97 -2.33
N THR A 102 15.78 -1.22 -1.26
CA THR A 102 16.17 -0.87 0.10
C THR A 102 15.82 -2.00 1.08
N SER A 103 16.60 -2.09 2.14
CA SER A 103 16.33 -2.93 3.31
C SER A 103 15.86 -2.12 4.52
N LYS A 104 15.59 -0.83 4.36
CA LYS A 104 15.07 0.01 5.43
C LYS A 104 13.70 -0.49 5.89
N GLN A 105 13.47 -0.44 7.19
CA GLN A 105 12.20 -0.81 7.78
C GLN A 105 11.12 0.20 7.35
N LEU A 106 9.93 -0.33 7.03
CA LEU A 106 8.78 0.52 6.72
C LEU A 106 8.26 1.22 7.98
N PRO A 107 7.72 2.44 7.84
CA PRO A 107 7.12 3.18 8.96
C PRO A 107 5.85 2.50 9.50
N ILE A 108 5.15 1.75 8.65
CA ILE A 108 3.96 0.99 9.02
C ILE A 108 4.24 -0.51 8.82
N GLU A 109 4.09 -1.28 9.88
CA GLU A 109 4.06 -2.74 9.81
C GLU A 109 2.63 -3.23 9.62
N CYS A 110 2.48 -4.30 8.83
CA CYS A 110 1.23 -5.05 8.70
C CYS A 110 1.43 -6.47 9.24
N LYS A 111 0.56 -6.91 10.15
CA LYS A 111 0.44 -8.31 10.56
C LYS A 111 -0.91 -8.85 10.09
N ILE A 112 -0.89 -9.99 9.40
CA ILE A 112 -2.10 -10.64 8.89
C ILE A 112 -2.41 -11.82 9.78
N VAL A 113 -3.67 -11.92 10.20
CA VAL A 113 -4.19 -13.02 11.00
C VAL A 113 -5.36 -13.66 10.26
N TYR A 114 -5.35 -14.98 10.19
CA TYR A 114 -6.40 -15.79 9.57
C TYR A 114 -7.15 -16.56 10.64
N GLU A 115 -8.47 -16.58 10.54
CA GLU A 115 -9.34 -17.40 11.39
C GLU A 115 -10.23 -18.27 10.50
N LEU A 116 -10.41 -19.53 10.87
CA LEU A 116 -11.38 -20.46 10.31
C LEU A 116 -12.31 -20.93 11.41
N ASP A 117 -13.62 -20.67 11.27
CA ASP A 117 -14.65 -20.99 12.26
C ASP A 117 -14.29 -20.48 13.68
N GLY A 118 -13.75 -19.24 13.73
CA GLY A 118 -13.38 -18.54 14.97
C GLY A 118 -12.07 -19.02 15.61
N LYS A 119 -11.29 -19.86 14.93
CA LYS A 119 -9.97 -20.30 15.40
C LYS A 119 -8.87 -19.74 14.52
N GLU A 120 -7.84 -19.18 15.14
CA GLU A 120 -6.64 -18.73 14.42
C GLU A 120 -5.94 -19.94 13.78
N VAL A 121 -5.59 -19.78 12.50
CA VAL A 121 -4.94 -20.81 11.68
C VAL A 121 -3.84 -20.17 10.82
N SER A 122 -2.94 -21.02 10.30
CA SER A 122 -1.97 -20.56 9.30
C SER A 122 -2.64 -20.36 7.93
N LYS A 123 -1.97 -19.63 7.04
CA LYS A 123 -2.43 -19.49 5.65
C LYS A 123 -2.51 -20.84 4.93
N GLU A 124 -1.52 -21.71 5.19
CA GLU A 124 -1.44 -23.04 4.57
C GLU A 124 -2.62 -23.91 4.99
N ASP A 125 -3.06 -23.76 6.24
CA ASP A 125 -4.17 -24.55 6.79
C ASP A 125 -5.54 -24.04 6.33
N ILE A 126 -5.68 -22.78 5.94
CA ILE A 126 -6.97 -22.20 5.51
C ILE A 126 -7.23 -22.35 4.01
N ILE A 127 -6.18 -22.40 3.17
CA ILE A 127 -6.32 -22.52 1.71
C ILE A 127 -7.06 -23.84 1.37
N GLY A 128 -8.07 -23.72 0.50
CA GLY A 128 -8.90 -24.85 0.07
C GLY A 128 -9.92 -25.31 1.11
N LYS A 129 -10.01 -24.66 2.27
CA LYS A 129 -11.02 -24.98 3.29
C LYS A 129 -12.35 -24.32 3.01
N SER A 130 -13.39 -24.88 3.60
CA SER A 130 -14.74 -24.29 3.60
C SER A 130 -15.15 -24.03 5.04
N GLY A 131 -15.80 -22.89 5.27
CA GLY A 131 -16.23 -22.46 6.61
C GLY A 131 -16.31 -20.95 6.70
N GLU A 132 -16.45 -20.44 7.93
CA GLU A 132 -16.38 -19.02 8.20
C GLU A 132 -14.91 -18.58 8.24
N VAL A 133 -14.50 -17.82 7.24
CA VAL A 133 -13.15 -17.28 7.11
C VAL A 133 -13.15 -15.82 7.58
N LYS A 134 -12.16 -15.45 8.40
CA LYS A 134 -11.90 -14.06 8.75
C LYS A 134 -10.43 -13.76 8.55
N ILE A 135 -10.15 -12.66 7.85
CA ILE A 135 -8.81 -12.12 7.60
C ILE A 135 -8.73 -10.78 8.30
N THR A 136 -7.74 -10.61 9.18
CA THR A 136 -7.51 -9.34 9.87
C THR A 136 -6.15 -8.79 9.53
N LEU A 137 -6.13 -7.57 8.99
CA LEU A 137 -4.94 -6.78 8.72
C LEU A 137 -4.73 -5.84 9.91
N ASN A 138 -3.69 -6.06 10.70
CA ASN A 138 -3.34 -5.21 11.83
C ASN A 138 -2.17 -4.32 11.45
N PHE A 139 -2.34 -3.01 11.55
CA PHE A 139 -1.32 -2.03 11.21
C PHE A 139 -0.72 -1.41 12.46
N THR A 140 0.61 -1.34 12.49
CA THR A 140 1.37 -0.75 13.60
C THR A 140 2.27 0.35 13.07
N ASN A 141 2.15 1.55 13.63
CA ASN A 141 3.01 2.67 13.31
C ASN A 141 4.32 2.58 14.12
N LYS A 142 5.46 2.65 13.45
CA LYS A 142 6.81 2.62 14.07
C LYS A 142 7.45 4.01 14.16
N GLU A 143 6.91 5.00 13.45
CA GLU A 143 7.48 6.33 13.38
C GLU A 143 6.93 7.24 14.45
N LYS A 144 7.85 7.74 15.31
CA LYS A 144 7.55 8.74 16.34
C LYS A 144 8.46 9.95 16.18
N ARG A 145 7.93 11.11 16.52
CA ARG A 145 8.70 12.36 16.56
C ARG A 145 8.38 13.13 17.83
N THR A 146 9.39 13.80 18.36
CA THR A 146 9.22 14.75 19.45
C THR A 146 8.92 16.11 18.85
N VAL A 147 7.80 16.69 19.25
CA VAL A 147 7.32 18.01 18.82
C VAL A 147 7.16 18.91 20.04
N THR A 148 7.29 20.21 19.87
CA THR A 148 7.06 21.17 20.96
C THR A 148 5.66 21.76 20.80
N ILE A 149 4.77 21.45 21.76
CA ILE A 149 3.40 21.97 21.81
C ILE A 149 3.27 22.83 23.08
N ASN A 150 2.91 24.11 22.92
CA ASN A 150 2.77 25.06 24.03
C ASN A 150 4.01 25.08 24.98
N GLY A 151 5.22 24.98 24.41
CA GLY A 151 6.48 25.00 25.17
C GLY A 151 6.83 23.68 25.86
N LYS A 152 6.05 22.62 25.71
CA LYS A 152 6.33 21.27 26.22
C LYS A 152 6.72 20.35 25.08
N GLN A 153 7.68 19.48 25.35
CA GLN A 153 8.06 18.43 24.42
C GLN A 153 7.10 17.25 24.59
N GLU A 154 6.45 16.87 23.49
CA GLU A 154 5.55 15.73 23.41
C GLU A 154 6.05 14.77 22.32
N THR A 155 6.00 13.46 22.60
CA THR A 155 6.33 12.45 21.61
C THR A 155 5.05 11.91 20.98
N MET A 156 4.91 12.11 19.68
CA MET A 156 3.73 11.73 18.93
C MET A 156 4.11 10.80 17.76
N TYR A 157 3.19 9.96 17.35
CA TYR A 157 3.34 9.24 16.09
C TYR A 157 3.22 10.19 14.91
N VAL A 158 4.02 9.97 13.87
CA VAL A 158 3.79 10.60 12.57
C VAL A 158 2.42 10.13 12.06
N PRO A 159 1.51 11.03 11.69
CA PRO A 159 0.21 10.62 11.23
C PRO A 159 0.31 9.88 9.90
N PHE A 160 -0.17 8.63 9.86
CA PHE A 160 -0.31 7.86 8.65
C PHE A 160 -1.75 7.40 8.49
N VAL A 161 -2.25 7.51 7.27
CA VAL A 161 -3.48 6.87 6.83
C VAL A 161 -3.11 5.65 6.00
N VAL A 162 -3.74 4.53 6.29
CA VAL A 162 -3.64 3.29 5.53
C VAL A 162 -4.98 3.05 4.87
N ALA A 163 -5.00 3.01 3.55
CA ALA A 163 -6.14 2.53 2.76
C ALA A 163 -5.78 1.17 2.19
N CYS A 164 -6.60 0.16 2.40
CA CYS A 164 -6.36 -1.17 1.86
C CYS A 164 -7.60 -1.75 1.20
N GLY A 165 -7.40 -2.70 0.29
CA GLY A 165 -8.51 -3.33 -0.42
C GLY A 165 -8.13 -4.62 -1.12
N THR A 166 -9.17 -5.38 -1.45
CA THR A 166 -9.10 -6.62 -2.22
C THR A 166 -10.39 -6.84 -2.99
N ILE A 167 -10.34 -7.72 -3.98
CA ILE A 167 -11.51 -8.15 -4.75
C ILE A 167 -11.76 -9.63 -4.42
N ILE A 168 -13.00 -9.95 -4.05
CA ILE A 168 -13.44 -11.28 -3.65
C ILE A 168 -14.46 -11.79 -4.66
N ASP A 169 -14.25 -12.99 -5.21
CA ASP A 169 -15.21 -13.63 -6.12
C ASP A 169 -16.42 -14.15 -5.32
N ASN A 170 -17.63 -13.78 -5.73
CA ASN A 170 -18.87 -14.15 -5.03
C ASN A 170 -19.31 -15.58 -5.34
N GLU A 171 -18.72 -16.28 -6.30
CA GLU A 171 -19.05 -17.67 -6.62
C GLU A 171 -18.86 -18.57 -5.39
N ASN A 172 -17.68 -18.48 -4.77
CA ASN A 172 -17.26 -19.32 -3.66
C ASN A 172 -17.29 -18.60 -2.31
N ASN A 173 -17.68 -17.33 -2.26
CA ASN A 173 -17.69 -16.54 -1.04
C ASN A 173 -19.03 -15.83 -0.88
N LYS A 174 -19.64 -15.99 0.30
CA LYS A 174 -20.95 -15.40 0.64
C LYS A 174 -20.86 -14.66 1.98
N ASP A 175 -21.87 -13.85 2.24
CA ASP A 175 -22.04 -13.13 3.53
C ASP A 175 -20.74 -12.36 3.88
N ILE A 176 -20.23 -11.61 2.91
CA ILE A 176 -19.00 -10.82 3.06
C ILE A 176 -19.32 -9.62 3.95
N GLU A 177 -18.53 -9.44 4.99
CA GLU A 177 -18.60 -8.33 5.92
C GLU A 177 -17.22 -7.69 6.06
N VAL A 178 -17.17 -6.38 6.23
CA VAL A 178 -15.94 -5.64 6.47
C VAL A 178 -16.05 -4.78 7.72
N THR A 179 -15.04 -4.81 8.57
CA THR A 179 -14.92 -3.93 9.73
C THR A 179 -13.90 -2.83 9.41
N ASN A 180 -14.23 -1.58 9.77
CA ASN A 180 -13.45 -0.39 9.46
C ASN A 180 -13.27 -0.17 7.95
N GLY A 181 -14.34 -0.41 7.20
CA GLY A 181 -14.32 -0.31 5.76
C GLY A 181 -15.69 -0.25 5.13
N LYS A 182 -15.69 -0.30 3.81
CA LYS A 182 -16.88 -0.38 2.95
C LYS A 182 -16.69 -1.49 1.94
N MET A 183 -17.79 -1.95 1.36
CA MET A 183 -17.77 -2.90 0.26
C MET A 183 -18.75 -2.48 -0.82
N ILE A 184 -18.42 -2.85 -2.05
CA ILE A 184 -19.25 -2.68 -3.25
C ILE A 184 -19.40 -4.07 -3.87
N ASP A 185 -20.64 -4.52 -4.03
CA ASP A 185 -20.98 -5.83 -4.59
C ASP A 185 -21.67 -5.63 -5.95
N ASP A 186 -21.10 -6.20 -7.01
CA ASP A 186 -21.68 -6.19 -8.36
C ASP A 186 -22.49 -7.46 -8.69
N GLY A 187 -22.65 -8.37 -7.72
CA GLY A 187 -23.30 -9.66 -7.86
C GLY A 187 -22.35 -10.80 -8.23
N THR A 188 -21.25 -10.54 -8.91
CA THR A 188 -20.21 -11.52 -9.27
C THR A 188 -18.98 -11.40 -8.41
N LYS A 189 -18.63 -10.18 -8.03
CA LYS A 189 -17.48 -9.83 -7.20
C LYS A 189 -17.86 -8.81 -6.15
N THR A 190 -17.19 -8.87 -5.02
CA THR A 190 -17.26 -7.88 -3.96
C THR A 190 -15.91 -7.20 -3.82
N MET A 191 -15.87 -5.88 -4.02
CA MET A 191 -14.72 -5.05 -3.72
C MET A 191 -14.80 -4.61 -2.27
N VAL A 192 -13.74 -4.81 -1.53
CA VAL A 192 -13.61 -4.43 -0.13
C VAL A 192 -12.56 -3.33 0.00
N PHE A 193 -12.91 -2.26 0.72
CA PHE A 193 -12.03 -1.16 1.06
C PHE A 193 -12.01 -0.98 2.56
N GLY A 194 -10.85 -0.76 3.14
CA GLY A 194 -10.68 -0.52 4.56
C GLY A 194 -9.74 0.63 4.83
N ILE A 195 -9.91 1.29 5.97
CA ILE A 195 -9.09 2.41 6.42
C ILE A 195 -8.60 2.14 7.84
N ALA A 196 -7.31 2.45 8.08
CA ALA A 196 -6.71 2.43 9.40
C ALA A 196 -5.78 3.65 9.58
N MET A 197 -5.66 4.12 10.82
CA MET A 197 -4.82 5.25 11.21
C MET A 197 -4.00 4.90 12.46
N PRO A 198 -3.03 3.99 12.34
CA PRO A 198 -2.28 3.47 13.48
C PRO A 198 -1.46 4.58 14.17
N GLY A 199 -1.55 4.66 15.51
CA GLY A 199 -0.88 5.66 16.33
C GLY A 199 -1.63 6.99 16.47
N MET A 200 -2.70 7.21 15.70
CA MET A 200 -3.47 8.45 15.75
C MET A 200 -4.25 8.59 17.08
N GLN A 201 -4.82 7.51 17.56
CA GLN A 201 -5.54 7.45 18.84
C GLN A 201 -4.68 7.98 20.00
N GLU A 202 -3.44 7.50 20.07
CA GLU A 202 -2.48 7.85 21.09
C GLU A 202 -1.97 9.29 20.93
N SER A 203 -1.66 9.69 19.69
CA SER A 203 -1.14 11.03 19.40
C SER A 203 -2.15 12.14 19.71
N LEU A 204 -3.43 11.89 19.48
CA LEU A 204 -4.48 12.85 19.76
C LEU A 204 -4.99 12.80 21.22
N GLY A 205 -4.58 11.80 22.01
CA GLY A 205 -5.05 11.61 23.38
C GLY A 205 -6.56 11.42 23.47
N ILE A 206 -7.19 10.92 22.40
CA ILE A 206 -8.65 10.73 22.35
C ILE A 206 -9.00 9.43 23.05
N SER A 207 -9.95 9.51 24.01
CA SER A 207 -10.47 8.32 24.67
C SER A 207 -11.24 7.42 23.69
N LYS A 208 -10.92 6.12 23.66
CA LYS A 208 -11.62 5.12 22.84
C LYS A 208 -13.15 5.08 23.09
N ASN A 209 -13.57 5.44 24.29
CA ASN A 209 -15.00 5.52 24.63
C ASN A 209 -15.74 6.66 23.91
N LYS A 210 -15.01 7.65 23.37
CA LYS A 210 -15.60 8.76 22.62
C LYS A 210 -15.56 8.50 21.13
N VAL A 211 -14.37 8.14 20.62
CA VAL A 211 -14.11 7.82 19.22
C VAL A 211 -13.04 6.75 19.19
N GLU A 212 -13.28 5.67 18.52
CA GLU A 212 -12.27 4.65 18.24
C GLU A 212 -11.66 4.91 16.87
N VAL A 213 -10.35 5.18 16.86
CA VAL A 213 -9.58 5.34 15.61
C VAL A 213 -9.09 3.96 15.18
N PRO A 214 -9.48 3.48 13.99
CA PRO A 214 -9.16 2.12 13.56
C PRO A 214 -7.65 1.92 13.33
N THR A 215 -7.13 0.80 13.81
CA THR A 215 -5.76 0.34 13.56
C THR A 215 -5.71 -0.97 12.78
N SER A 216 -6.88 -1.52 12.44
CA SER A 216 -7.02 -2.78 11.71
C SER A 216 -8.21 -2.74 10.77
N VAL A 217 -8.17 -3.60 9.78
CA VAL A 217 -9.29 -3.90 8.88
C VAL A 217 -9.52 -5.41 8.90
N SER A 218 -10.77 -5.84 9.09
CA SER A 218 -11.14 -7.26 9.03
C SER A 218 -12.13 -7.52 7.91
N ILE A 219 -11.94 -8.63 7.23
CA ILE A 219 -12.86 -9.14 6.21
C ILE A 219 -13.33 -10.51 6.68
N LYS A 220 -14.63 -10.70 6.79
CA LYS A 220 -15.27 -11.95 7.20
C LYS A 220 -16.15 -12.44 6.06
N MET A 221 -16.18 -13.76 5.81
CA MET A 221 -16.98 -14.36 4.76
C MET A 221 -17.25 -15.83 5.04
N LYS A 222 -18.31 -16.36 4.44
CA LYS A 222 -18.50 -17.82 4.31
C LYS A 222 -17.88 -18.27 3.00
N ALA A 223 -16.77 -19.00 3.10
CA ALA A 223 -16.02 -19.47 1.95
C ALA A 223 -16.30 -20.95 1.65
N GLN A 224 -16.29 -21.30 0.35
CA GLN A 224 -16.19 -22.66 -0.14
C GLN A 224 -14.88 -22.77 -0.92
N ASN A 225 -14.00 -23.71 -0.56
CA ASN A 225 -12.69 -23.87 -1.17
C ASN A 225 -11.89 -22.54 -1.17
N PHE A 226 -11.68 -21.96 0.01
CA PHE A 226 -11.09 -20.63 0.17
C PHE A 226 -9.80 -20.44 -0.61
N GLU A 227 -9.72 -19.37 -1.38
CA GLU A 227 -8.53 -18.93 -2.09
C GLU A 227 -8.13 -17.54 -1.61
N MET A 228 -6.84 -17.38 -1.30
CA MET A 228 -6.31 -16.07 -0.94
C MET A 228 -6.11 -15.22 -2.19
N LYS A 229 -6.78 -14.08 -2.24
CA LYS A 229 -6.57 -13.06 -3.27
C LYS A 229 -5.50 -12.05 -2.82
N GLU A 230 -5.00 -11.28 -3.77
CA GLU A 230 -4.08 -10.19 -3.48
C GLU A 230 -4.78 -9.08 -2.69
N ILE A 231 -4.08 -8.57 -1.68
CA ILE A 231 -4.52 -7.41 -0.91
C ILE A 231 -3.54 -6.28 -1.17
N TYR A 232 -4.07 -5.13 -1.52
CA TYR A 232 -3.30 -3.93 -1.75
C TYR A 232 -3.49 -2.97 -0.58
N ALA A 233 -2.41 -2.27 -0.20
CA ALA A 233 -2.49 -1.22 0.78
C ALA A 233 -1.66 -0.01 0.33
N TYR A 234 -2.26 1.16 0.45
CA TYR A 234 -1.63 2.46 0.25
C TYR A 234 -1.44 3.13 1.60
N VAL A 235 -0.24 3.64 1.85
CA VAL A 235 0.11 4.30 3.11
C VAL A 235 0.62 5.70 2.80
N THR A 236 0.03 6.71 3.41
CA THR A 236 0.41 8.10 3.22
C THR A 236 0.48 8.85 4.56
N PRO A 237 1.51 9.72 4.77
CA PRO A 237 1.55 10.63 5.89
C PRO A 237 0.73 11.91 5.65
N LYS A 238 0.23 12.12 4.44
CA LYS A 238 -0.67 13.23 4.15
C LYS A 238 -2.02 12.91 4.76
N LEU A 239 -2.45 13.76 5.70
CA LEU A 239 -3.84 13.74 6.11
C LEU A 239 -4.67 14.11 4.88
N ILE A 240 -5.79 13.40 4.70
CA ILE A 240 -6.71 13.64 3.58
C ILE A 240 -7.22 15.07 3.71
N GLU A 241 -6.87 15.94 2.79
CA GLU A 241 -7.48 17.25 2.65
C GLU A 241 -8.89 17.08 2.06
N GLU A 242 -9.77 18.07 2.24
CA GLU A 242 -11.17 17.97 1.77
C GLU A 242 -11.23 17.72 0.25
N ASP A 243 -10.24 18.24 -0.50
CA ASP A 243 -10.06 18.00 -1.94
C ASP A 243 -9.55 16.58 -2.27
N ASP A 244 -8.94 15.87 -1.32
CA ASP A 244 -8.48 14.47 -1.50
C ASP A 244 -9.62 13.45 -1.30
N LEU A 245 -10.78 13.87 -0.81
CA LEU A 245 -11.97 13.00 -0.71
C LEU A 245 -12.51 12.64 -2.10
N ASP A 246 -12.16 13.40 -3.13
CA ASP A 246 -12.41 13.08 -4.53
C ASP A 246 -11.70 11.79 -4.96
N VAL A 247 -10.71 11.30 -4.20
CA VAL A 247 -10.07 10.00 -4.47
C VAL A 247 -11.07 8.85 -4.39
N PHE A 248 -12.10 8.94 -3.55
CA PHE A 248 -13.16 7.91 -3.51
C PHE A 248 -14.11 8.05 -4.71
N ASP A 249 -14.36 9.26 -5.17
CA ASP A 249 -15.13 9.52 -6.39
C ASP A 249 -14.30 9.17 -7.64
N GLU A 250 -12.97 9.38 -7.62
CA GLU A 250 -12.06 8.92 -8.66
C GLU A 250 -11.92 7.39 -8.68
N LEU A 251 -11.93 6.70 -7.53
CA LEU A 251 -11.96 5.25 -7.46
C LEU A 251 -13.27 4.69 -8.05
N ASP A 252 -14.42 5.32 -7.77
CA ASP A 252 -15.69 4.97 -8.41
C ASP A 252 -15.65 5.22 -9.93
N SER A 253 -15.01 6.33 -10.38
CA SER A 253 -14.87 6.65 -11.80
C SER A 253 -13.85 5.73 -12.51
N MET A 254 -12.77 5.34 -11.85
CA MET A 254 -11.80 4.35 -12.35
C MET A 254 -12.44 2.96 -12.44
N TYR A 255 -13.26 2.58 -11.45
CA TYR A 255 -14.02 1.35 -11.49
C TYR A 255 -14.96 1.32 -12.69
N ALA A 256 -15.75 2.36 -12.88
CA ALA A 256 -16.62 2.47 -14.05
C ALA A 256 -15.85 2.35 -15.37
N LYS A 257 -14.67 2.95 -15.50
CA LYS A 257 -13.82 2.88 -16.70
C LYS A 257 -13.18 1.50 -16.94
N LEU A 258 -12.85 0.78 -15.87
CA LEU A 258 -12.22 -0.55 -15.96
C LEU A 258 -13.24 -1.65 -16.32
N PHE A 259 -14.48 -1.50 -15.86
CA PHE A 259 -15.52 -2.54 -16.01
C PHE A 259 -16.58 -2.26 -17.06
N THR A 260 -16.70 -1.03 -17.59
CA THR A 260 -17.58 -0.74 -18.75
C THR A 260 -16.90 -0.98 -20.11
N LYS A 261 -15.62 -1.35 -20.15
CA LYS A 261 -14.89 -1.57 -21.41
C LYS A 261 -14.98 -3.00 -21.93
N ASP A 262 -15.43 -3.96 -21.11
CA ASP A 262 -15.52 -5.37 -21.51
C ASP A 262 -16.88 -5.77 -22.12
N ASP A 263 -17.92 -4.93 -21.99
CA ASP A 263 -19.26 -5.27 -22.56
C ASP A 263 -19.41 -4.99 -24.05
N ASP A 264 -18.51 -4.22 -24.67
CA ASP A 264 -18.60 -3.88 -26.10
C ASP A 264 -17.85 -4.85 -27.04
N GLU A 265 -17.07 -5.80 -26.52
CA GLU A 265 -16.30 -6.76 -27.35
C GLU A 265 -17.01 -8.09 -27.57
N PHE A 266 -18.15 -8.36 -26.92
CA PHE A 266 -18.98 -9.56 -27.10
C PHE A 266 -20.22 -9.35 -27.96
N ALA A 267 -20.41 -8.18 -28.57
CA ALA A 267 -21.55 -7.85 -29.44
C ALA A 267 -21.16 -7.64 -30.92
N ARG A 268 -20.13 -8.37 -31.39
CA ARG A 268 -19.86 -8.44 -32.85
C ARG A 268 -19.58 -9.86 -33.33
#